data_ecf9ed76d026677f7179a0ead8a901cb
#
_entry.id   ecf9ed76d026677f7179a0ead8a901cb
#
_cell.length_a   1.000
_cell.length_b   1.000
_cell.length_c   1.000
_cell.angle_alpha   90.00
_cell.angle_beta   90.00
_cell.angle_gamma   90.00
#
_symmetry.space_group_name_H-M   'P 1'
#
loop_
_entity.id
_entity.type
_entity.pdbx_description
1 polymer ?
#
loop_
_entity_poly.entity_id
_entity_poly.type
_entity_poly.pdbx_seq_one_letter_code
_entity_poly.pdbx_strand_id
1 'polypeptide(L)'
;MNKKYILFDLDGTLTDTAEGITKSVQYALEAQGIKEENLDNLTCYIGPPLDESFQKFHGMTKEQAWEAVEKYRERYKDTGIYETSVIDGMIFVLETLKAAGKTLALATCKPEPFALKILEHFNLSKYFTVACGSNLDGTRKYKNEIIEEVFARLNRLEGNGELTEAVLDEMKADSIMVGDRKDDIYGAHNADIEAVGVRFGYAADGELEEAGADYIVNTVFELKIGRASCRERV
;
A
#
# COMPACT_ATOMS: atom_id res chain seq x y z
N MET A 1 16.62 3.59 10.29
CA MET A 1 15.50 4.53 10.53
C MET A 1 15.27 4.64 12.04
N ASN A 2 15.29 5.84 12.60
CA ASN A 2 15.06 6.03 14.05
C ASN A 2 13.60 6.41 14.33
N LYS A 3 12.66 5.88 13.54
CA LYS A 3 11.21 6.13 13.67
C LYS A 3 10.56 5.02 14.50
N LYS A 4 9.58 5.37 15.33
CA LYS A 4 8.80 4.43 16.15
C LYS A 4 7.74 3.72 15.32
N TYR A 5 7.01 4.50 14.51
CA TYR A 5 5.90 4.00 13.70
C TYR A 5 6.33 3.77 12.26
N ILE A 6 6.19 2.54 11.77
CA ILE A 6 6.52 2.19 10.40
C ILE A 6 5.25 1.69 9.73
N LEU A 7 4.78 2.47 8.76
CA LEU A 7 3.59 2.17 7.99
C LEU A 7 4.00 1.48 6.70
N PHE A 8 3.34 0.40 6.35
CA PHE A 8 3.63 -0.36 5.13
C PHE A 8 2.41 -0.34 4.20
N ASP A 9 2.65 -0.17 2.92
CA ASP A 9 1.70 -0.61 1.92
C ASP A 9 1.68 -2.15 1.82
N LEU A 10 0.73 -2.71 1.06
CA LEU A 10 0.55 -4.14 0.89
C LEU A 10 1.05 -4.61 -0.49
N ASP A 11 0.36 -4.16 -1.55
CA ASP A 11 0.56 -4.64 -2.91
C ASP A 11 1.86 -4.07 -3.49
N GLY A 12 2.84 -4.92 -3.85
CA GLY A 12 4.16 -4.50 -4.32
C GLY A 12 5.16 -4.16 -3.21
N THR A 13 4.71 -4.10 -1.96
CA THR A 13 5.56 -3.79 -0.81
C THR A 13 5.73 -4.98 0.13
N LEU A 14 4.62 -5.56 0.62
CA LEU A 14 4.63 -6.78 1.45
C LEU A 14 4.37 -8.03 0.62
N THR A 15 3.55 -7.91 -0.41
CA THR A 15 3.10 -9.01 -1.25
C THR A 15 3.26 -8.71 -2.73
N ASP A 16 3.64 -9.73 -3.51
CA ASP A 16 3.54 -9.74 -4.96
C ASP A 16 2.13 -10.19 -5.35
N THR A 17 1.36 -9.28 -5.89
CA THR A 17 -0.06 -9.43 -6.21
C THR A 17 -0.36 -9.31 -7.70
N ALA A 18 0.69 -9.26 -8.55
CA ALA A 18 0.54 -9.01 -9.97
C ALA A 18 -0.44 -9.96 -10.64
N GLU A 19 -0.29 -11.27 -10.39
CA GLU A 19 -1.12 -12.30 -11.02
C GLU A 19 -2.61 -12.10 -10.71
N GLY A 20 -2.95 -11.95 -9.43
CA GLY A 20 -4.34 -11.85 -8.98
C GLY A 20 -5.02 -10.57 -9.44
N ILE A 21 -4.30 -9.45 -9.40
CA ILE A 21 -4.82 -8.14 -9.79
C ILE A 21 -4.98 -8.09 -11.32
N THR A 22 -3.93 -8.40 -12.09
CA THR A 22 -3.95 -8.26 -13.55
C THR A 22 -4.98 -9.18 -14.20
N LYS A 23 -5.10 -10.44 -13.75
CA LYS A 23 -6.14 -11.36 -14.21
C LYS A 23 -7.55 -10.89 -13.86
N SER A 24 -7.73 -10.25 -12.70
CA SER A 24 -9.04 -9.73 -12.32
C SER A 24 -9.39 -8.44 -13.06
N VAL A 25 -8.40 -7.61 -13.40
CA VAL A 25 -8.58 -6.48 -14.31
C VAL A 25 -8.93 -6.97 -15.71
N GLN A 26 -8.21 -7.96 -16.25
CA GLN A 26 -8.50 -8.58 -17.54
C GLN A 26 -9.95 -9.08 -17.60
N TYR A 27 -10.39 -9.81 -16.57
CA TYR A 27 -11.78 -10.28 -16.45
C TYR A 27 -12.78 -9.12 -16.48
N ALA A 28 -12.50 -8.02 -15.80
CA ALA A 28 -13.36 -6.84 -15.80
C ALA A 28 -13.39 -6.14 -17.18
N LEU A 29 -12.25 -6.04 -17.84
CA LEU A 29 -12.15 -5.45 -19.19
C LEU A 29 -12.91 -6.30 -20.23
N GLU A 30 -12.78 -7.62 -20.19
CA GLU A 30 -13.51 -8.54 -21.05
C GLU A 30 -15.03 -8.37 -20.90
N ALA A 31 -15.53 -8.16 -19.68
CA ALA A 31 -16.95 -7.90 -19.43
C ALA A 31 -17.42 -6.57 -20.06
N GLN A 32 -16.52 -5.63 -20.30
CA GLN A 32 -16.77 -4.37 -21.02
C GLN A 32 -16.47 -4.46 -22.52
N GLY A 33 -16.18 -5.67 -23.05
CA GLY A 33 -15.85 -5.88 -24.45
C GLY A 33 -14.43 -5.46 -24.87
N ILE A 34 -13.56 -5.18 -23.90
CA ILE A 34 -12.16 -4.79 -24.10
C ILE A 34 -11.28 -6.03 -23.91
N LYS A 35 -10.49 -6.38 -24.93
CA LYS A 35 -9.60 -7.53 -24.89
C LYS A 35 -8.16 -7.07 -24.66
N GLU A 36 -7.53 -7.52 -23.59
CA GLU A 36 -6.11 -7.35 -23.32
C GLU A 36 -5.48 -8.73 -23.05
N GLU A 37 -4.58 -9.15 -23.94
CA GLU A 37 -3.94 -10.47 -23.84
C GLU A 37 -2.65 -10.45 -23.02
N ASN A 38 -1.97 -9.29 -22.96
CA ASN A 38 -0.74 -9.14 -22.22
C ASN A 38 -1.00 -8.57 -20.81
N LEU A 39 -0.87 -9.42 -19.80
CA LEU A 39 -1.08 -9.03 -18.40
C LEU A 39 -0.08 -7.97 -17.91
N ASP A 40 1.11 -7.88 -18.51
CA ASP A 40 2.10 -6.87 -18.12
C ASP A 40 1.59 -5.44 -18.39
N ASN A 41 0.73 -5.25 -19.39
CA ASN A 41 0.09 -3.96 -19.67
C ASN A 41 -0.87 -3.53 -18.54
N LEU A 42 -1.29 -4.47 -17.69
CA LEU A 42 -2.25 -4.25 -16.61
C LEU A 42 -1.59 -4.02 -15.25
N THR A 43 -0.27 -4.07 -15.17
CA THR A 43 0.47 -3.81 -13.90
C THR A 43 0.29 -2.38 -13.39
N CYS A 44 -0.04 -1.44 -14.29
CA CYS A 44 -0.36 -0.06 -13.92
C CYS A 44 -1.61 0.10 -13.03
N TYR A 45 -2.42 -0.95 -12.91
CA TYR A 45 -3.56 -1.00 -11.99
C TYR A 45 -3.18 -1.35 -10.55
N ILE A 46 -1.93 -1.77 -10.30
CA ILE A 46 -1.47 -2.16 -8.97
C ILE A 46 -1.07 -0.91 -8.19
N GLY A 47 -1.72 -0.67 -7.06
CA GLY A 47 -1.50 0.46 -6.16
C GLY A 47 -2.60 1.52 -6.23
N PRO A 48 -2.85 2.19 -7.37
CA PRO A 48 -3.87 3.23 -7.46
C PRO A 48 -5.31 2.73 -7.28
N PRO A 49 -6.27 3.62 -6.91
CA PRO A 49 -7.69 3.28 -6.89
C PRO A 49 -8.20 2.78 -8.25
N LEU A 50 -8.87 1.62 -8.25
CA LEU A 50 -9.29 0.95 -9.49
C LEU A 50 -10.27 1.78 -10.33
N ASP A 51 -11.21 2.48 -9.71
CA ASP A 51 -12.17 3.34 -10.40
C ASP A 51 -11.47 4.45 -11.20
N GLU A 52 -10.42 5.04 -10.64
CA GLU A 52 -9.60 6.05 -11.33
C GLU A 52 -8.72 5.42 -12.42
N SER A 53 -8.18 4.23 -12.15
CA SER A 53 -7.37 3.49 -13.12
C SER A 53 -8.16 3.12 -14.37
N PHE A 54 -9.39 2.61 -14.25
CA PHE A 54 -10.25 2.31 -15.39
C PHE A 54 -10.60 3.56 -16.20
N GLN A 55 -10.88 4.68 -15.54
CA GLN A 55 -11.11 5.96 -16.23
C GLN A 55 -9.85 6.42 -16.98
N LYS A 56 -8.69 6.37 -16.32
CA LYS A 56 -7.43 6.88 -16.84
C LYS A 56 -6.89 6.07 -18.01
N PHE A 57 -6.87 4.73 -17.88
CA PHE A 57 -6.19 3.87 -18.85
C PHE A 57 -7.11 3.41 -19.99
N HIS A 58 -8.43 3.41 -19.78
CA HIS A 58 -9.40 2.95 -20.79
C HIS A 58 -10.46 3.99 -21.15
N GLY A 59 -10.36 5.21 -20.61
CA GLY A 59 -11.28 6.31 -20.96
C GLY A 59 -12.73 6.05 -20.53
N MET A 60 -12.95 5.19 -19.53
CA MET A 60 -14.28 4.87 -19.03
C MET A 60 -14.93 6.07 -18.36
N THR A 61 -16.26 6.18 -18.47
CA THR A 61 -17.01 7.12 -17.61
C THR A 61 -16.95 6.63 -16.17
N LYS A 62 -17.35 7.49 -15.24
CA LYS A 62 -17.35 7.12 -13.81
C LYS A 62 -18.26 5.91 -13.54
N GLU A 63 -19.41 5.85 -14.19
CA GLU A 63 -20.36 4.75 -14.09
C GLU A 63 -19.77 3.45 -14.63
N GLN A 64 -19.18 3.48 -15.83
CA GLN A 64 -18.52 2.33 -16.45
C GLN A 64 -17.34 1.82 -15.60
N ALA A 65 -16.56 2.73 -15.04
CA ALA A 65 -15.44 2.37 -14.15
C ALA A 65 -15.93 1.65 -12.89
N TRP A 66 -17.04 2.08 -12.30
CA TRP A 66 -17.62 1.39 -11.15
C TRP A 66 -18.20 0.00 -11.53
N GLU A 67 -18.84 -0.14 -12.67
CA GLU A 67 -19.26 -1.45 -13.19
C GLU A 67 -18.06 -2.39 -13.40
N ALA A 68 -16.97 -1.87 -13.94
CA ALA A 68 -15.73 -2.63 -14.09
C ALA A 68 -15.11 -3.02 -12.72
N VAL A 69 -15.14 -2.13 -11.72
CA VAL A 69 -14.71 -2.44 -10.35
C VAL A 69 -15.54 -3.57 -9.75
N GLU A 70 -16.87 -3.59 -9.94
CA GLU A 70 -17.71 -4.69 -9.44
C GLU A 70 -17.36 -6.02 -10.16
N LYS A 71 -17.11 -5.99 -11.47
CA LYS A 71 -16.64 -7.16 -12.22
C LYS A 71 -15.27 -7.65 -11.76
N TYR A 72 -14.33 -6.74 -11.53
CA TYR A 72 -13.05 -7.06 -10.91
C TYR A 72 -13.25 -7.79 -9.57
N ARG A 73 -14.11 -7.27 -8.69
CA ARG A 73 -14.39 -7.82 -7.37
C ARG A 73 -15.02 -9.21 -7.43
N GLU A 74 -15.85 -9.52 -8.44
CA GLU A 74 -16.44 -10.85 -8.65
C GLU A 74 -15.36 -11.93 -8.70
N ARG A 75 -14.29 -11.72 -9.47
CA ARG A 75 -13.18 -12.66 -9.58
C ARG A 75 -12.19 -12.55 -8.43
N TYR A 76 -11.86 -11.31 -8.05
CA TYR A 76 -10.79 -11.05 -7.10
C TYR A 76 -11.08 -11.65 -5.72
N LYS A 77 -12.29 -11.50 -5.19
CA LYS A 77 -12.66 -11.91 -3.83
C LYS A 77 -12.51 -13.41 -3.56
N ASP A 78 -12.69 -14.26 -4.59
CA ASP A 78 -12.75 -15.72 -4.46
C ASP A 78 -11.54 -16.43 -5.10
N THR A 79 -10.86 -15.78 -6.04
CA THR A 79 -9.71 -16.35 -6.77
C THR A 79 -8.49 -15.44 -6.71
N GLY A 80 -8.59 -14.23 -7.26
CA GLY A 80 -7.44 -13.34 -7.41
C GLY A 80 -6.75 -12.97 -6.10
N ILE A 81 -7.51 -12.92 -5.00
CA ILE A 81 -6.95 -12.63 -3.66
C ILE A 81 -5.92 -13.67 -3.22
N TYR A 82 -6.01 -14.92 -3.72
CA TYR A 82 -5.09 -16.00 -3.40
C TYR A 82 -4.01 -16.22 -4.47
N GLU A 83 -4.10 -15.55 -5.62
CA GLU A 83 -3.06 -15.49 -6.64
C GLU A 83 -2.05 -14.40 -6.25
N THR A 84 -1.43 -14.56 -5.10
CA THR A 84 -0.48 -13.62 -4.49
C THR A 84 0.52 -14.39 -3.63
N SER A 85 1.68 -13.81 -3.36
CA SER A 85 2.71 -14.36 -2.49
C SER A 85 3.34 -13.29 -1.63
N VAL A 86 3.92 -13.66 -0.49
CA VAL A 86 4.73 -12.72 0.31
C VAL A 86 6.06 -12.51 -0.38
N ILE A 87 6.50 -11.25 -0.49
CA ILE A 87 7.80 -10.91 -1.06
C ILE A 87 8.92 -11.54 -0.23
N ASP A 88 9.85 -12.20 -0.91
CA ASP A 88 10.95 -12.93 -0.28
C ASP A 88 11.76 -12.06 0.68
N GLY A 89 11.95 -12.56 1.90
CA GLY A 89 12.67 -11.84 2.96
C GLY A 89 11.83 -10.86 3.78
N MET A 90 10.59 -10.54 3.36
CA MET A 90 9.76 -9.55 4.06
C MET A 90 9.39 -9.98 5.48
N ILE A 91 9.06 -11.26 5.69
CA ILE A 91 8.77 -11.79 7.04
C ILE A 91 9.95 -11.52 7.98
N PHE A 92 11.17 -11.76 7.53
CA PHE A 92 12.36 -11.50 8.32
C PHE A 92 12.57 -10.00 8.66
N VAL A 93 12.21 -9.11 7.71
CA VAL A 93 12.23 -7.66 7.97
C VAL A 93 11.21 -7.28 9.04
N LEU A 94 9.97 -7.77 8.92
CA LEU A 94 8.91 -7.49 9.90
C LEU A 94 9.29 -8.00 11.30
N GLU A 95 9.84 -9.21 11.43
CA GLU A 95 10.34 -9.78 12.68
C GLU A 95 11.47 -8.93 13.29
N THR A 96 12.41 -8.50 12.45
CA THR A 96 13.54 -7.67 12.89
C THR A 96 13.07 -6.31 13.42
N LEU A 97 12.13 -5.66 12.74
CA LEU A 97 11.56 -4.38 13.16
C LEU A 97 10.76 -4.52 14.46
N LYS A 98 9.95 -5.58 14.59
CA LYS A 98 9.25 -5.88 15.84
C LYS A 98 10.20 -6.14 17.00
N ALA A 99 11.27 -6.92 16.80
CA ALA A 99 12.31 -7.18 17.79
C ALA A 99 13.06 -5.90 18.19
N ALA A 100 13.15 -4.92 17.30
CA ALA A 100 13.70 -3.59 17.57
C ALA A 100 12.71 -2.65 18.28
N GLY A 101 11.53 -3.13 18.69
CA GLY A 101 10.52 -2.36 19.41
C GLY A 101 9.72 -1.38 18.53
N LYS A 102 9.72 -1.57 17.18
CA LYS A 102 8.95 -0.72 16.27
C LYS A 102 7.48 -1.09 16.30
N THR A 103 6.63 -0.08 16.18
CA THR A 103 5.18 -0.24 15.96
C THR A 103 4.92 -0.30 14.46
N LEU A 104 4.43 -1.45 13.98
CA LEU A 104 4.14 -1.64 12.56
C LEU A 104 2.65 -1.47 12.30
N ALA A 105 2.31 -0.74 11.25
CA ALA A 105 0.94 -0.54 10.80
C ALA A 105 0.84 -0.84 9.29
N LEU A 106 -0.30 -1.38 8.87
CA LEU A 106 -0.64 -1.44 7.45
C LEU A 106 -1.42 -0.19 7.06
N ALA A 107 -1.03 0.44 5.94
CA ALA A 107 -1.71 1.58 5.34
C ALA A 107 -1.78 1.38 3.83
N THR A 108 -2.87 0.78 3.32
CA THR A 108 -2.99 0.38 1.91
C THR A 108 -4.23 0.92 1.22
N CYS A 109 -4.11 1.32 -0.05
CA CYS A 109 -5.25 1.69 -0.88
C CYS A 109 -6.14 0.50 -1.24
N LYS A 110 -5.68 -0.73 -1.00
CA LYS A 110 -6.52 -1.92 -1.12
C LYS A 110 -7.69 -1.85 -0.14
N PRO A 111 -8.91 -2.27 -0.53
CA PRO A 111 -10.04 -2.34 0.39
C PRO A 111 -9.71 -3.17 1.65
N GLU A 112 -9.98 -2.57 2.81
CA GLU A 112 -9.59 -3.14 4.12
C GLU A 112 -10.02 -4.61 4.31
N PRO A 113 -11.25 -5.05 3.94
CA PRO A 113 -11.63 -6.45 4.08
C PRO A 113 -10.76 -7.42 3.26
N PHE A 114 -10.25 -6.99 2.10
CA PHE A 114 -9.34 -7.82 1.30
C PHE A 114 -7.93 -7.81 1.87
N ALA A 115 -7.45 -6.66 2.33
CA ALA A 115 -6.15 -6.55 2.98
C ALA A 115 -6.07 -7.44 4.23
N LEU A 116 -7.10 -7.43 5.08
CA LEU A 116 -7.16 -8.26 6.28
C LEU A 116 -7.15 -9.76 5.95
N LYS A 117 -7.89 -10.19 4.91
CA LYS A 117 -7.86 -11.59 4.45
C LYS A 117 -6.47 -12.03 3.99
N ILE A 118 -5.73 -11.17 3.28
CA ILE A 118 -4.35 -11.45 2.84
C ILE A 118 -3.43 -11.56 4.05
N LEU A 119 -3.50 -10.60 4.99
CA LEU A 119 -2.70 -10.66 6.22
C LEU A 119 -2.98 -11.94 7.03
N GLU A 120 -4.23 -12.37 7.11
CA GLU A 120 -4.61 -13.60 7.80
C GLU A 120 -4.09 -14.84 7.05
N HIS A 121 -4.30 -14.92 5.73
CA HIS A 121 -3.87 -16.04 4.90
C HIS A 121 -2.36 -16.32 5.02
N PHE A 122 -1.55 -15.28 5.04
CA PHE A 122 -0.09 -15.39 5.17
C PHE A 122 0.42 -15.31 6.61
N ASN A 123 -0.48 -15.30 7.60
CA ASN A 123 -0.10 -15.16 9.02
C ASN A 123 0.75 -13.91 9.30
N LEU A 124 0.46 -12.81 8.59
CA LEU A 124 1.14 -11.52 8.75
C LEU A 124 0.46 -10.62 9.79
N SER A 125 -0.82 -10.84 10.11
CA SER A 125 -1.60 -10.02 11.07
C SER A 125 -0.90 -9.81 12.40
N LYS A 126 -0.14 -10.81 12.87
CA LYS A 126 0.61 -10.77 14.13
C LYS A 126 1.70 -9.69 14.19
N TYR A 127 2.15 -9.18 13.06
CA TYR A 127 3.19 -8.14 13.01
C TYR A 127 2.61 -6.73 13.14
N PHE A 128 1.37 -6.53 12.75
CA PHE A 128 0.75 -5.21 12.65
C PHE A 128 -0.09 -4.87 13.89
N THR A 129 0.17 -3.71 14.49
CA THR A 129 -0.61 -3.19 15.61
C THR A 129 -1.99 -2.72 15.13
N VAL A 130 -2.03 -2.10 13.95
CA VAL A 130 -3.26 -1.74 13.24
C VAL A 130 -3.10 -2.04 11.75
N ALA A 131 -4.22 -2.32 11.09
CA ALA A 131 -4.28 -2.47 9.65
C ALA A 131 -5.44 -1.64 9.12
N CYS A 132 -5.13 -0.70 8.24
CA CYS A 132 -6.08 0.20 7.61
C CYS A 132 -6.01 0.07 6.09
N GLY A 133 -7.16 -0.01 5.47
CA GLY A 133 -7.33 -0.01 4.02
C GLY A 133 -8.38 0.98 3.57
N SER A 134 -8.63 1.05 2.27
CA SER A 134 -9.74 1.84 1.73
C SER A 134 -11.10 1.22 2.06
N ASN A 135 -12.16 2.03 1.95
CA ASN A 135 -13.52 1.52 2.06
C ASN A 135 -14.01 0.97 0.71
N LEU A 136 -14.88 -0.04 0.75
CA LEU A 136 -15.46 -0.64 -0.46
C LEU A 136 -16.39 0.32 -1.23
N ASP A 137 -16.94 1.31 -0.55
CA ASP A 137 -17.85 2.31 -1.13
C ASP A 137 -17.12 3.47 -1.85
N GLY A 138 -15.77 3.43 -1.88
CA GLY A 138 -14.94 4.43 -2.53
C GLY A 138 -14.65 5.67 -1.67
N THR A 139 -15.08 5.69 -0.42
CA THR A 139 -14.66 6.66 0.58
C THR A 139 -13.35 6.22 1.22
N ARG A 140 -12.58 7.15 1.82
CA ARG A 140 -11.25 6.85 2.38
C ARG A 140 -10.44 5.98 1.42
N LYS A 141 -10.14 6.48 0.23
CA LYS A 141 -9.41 5.74 -0.80
C LYS A 141 -7.99 6.25 -1.05
N TYR A 142 -7.69 7.47 -0.64
CA TYR A 142 -6.38 8.06 -0.82
C TYR A 142 -5.45 7.73 0.35
N LYS A 143 -4.16 7.59 0.05
CA LYS A 143 -3.16 7.14 1.01
C LYS A 143 -3.07 8.04 2.26
N ASN A 144 -3.15 9.36 2.11
CA ASN A 144 -3.14 10.28 3.25
C ASN A 144 -4.34 10.06 4.21
N GLU A 145 -5.56 9.83 3.66
CA GLU A 145 -6.75 9.53 4.48
C GLU A 145 -6.60 8.22 5.27
N ILE A 146 -5.93 7.24 4.66
CA ILE A 146 -5.65 5.94 5.29
C ILE A 146 -4.59 6.11 6.39
N ILE A 147 -3.54 6.90 6.15
CA ILE A 147 -2.51 7.23 7.14
C ILE A 147 -3.12 7.95 8.35
N GLU A 148 -4.02 8.90 8.12
CA GLU A 148 -4.75 9.58 9.21
C GLU A 148 -5.57 8.60 10.05
N GLU A 149 -6.27 7.65 9.41
CA GLU A 149 -7.00 6.60 10.11
C GLU A 149 -6.06 5.67 10.91
N VAL A 150 -4.84 5.37 10.38
CA VAL A 150 -3.82 4.63 11.13
C VAL A 150 -3.49 5.36 12.43
N PHE A 151 -3.23 6.66 12.39
CA PHE A 151 -2.93 7.45 13.59
C PHE A 151 -4.10 7.48 14.57
N ALA A 152 -5.32 7.66 14.07
CA ALA A 152 -6.52 7.63 14.91
C ALA A 152 -6.69 6.29 15.63
N ARG A 153 -6.42 5.16 14.96
CA ARG A 153 -6.49 3.83 15.55
C ARG A 153 -5.36 3.57 16.55
N LEU A 154 -4.13 3.97 16.23
CA LEU A 154 -2.98 3.84 17.13
C LEU A 154 -3.19 4.64 18.41
N ASN A 155 -3.59 5.92 18.30
CA ASN A 155 -3.88 6.76 19.46
C ASN A 155 -4.94 6.15 20.39
N ARG A 156 -6.00 5.58 19.78
CA ARG A 156 -7.08 4.92 20.53
C ARG A 156 -6.58 3.68 21.29
N LEU A 157 -5.69 2.90 20.67
CA LEU A 157 -5.10 1.70 21.30
C LEU A 157 -4.09 2.05 22.39
N GLU A 158 -3.33 3.13 22.23
CA GLU A 158 -2.38 3.61 23.25
C GLU A 158 -3.08 4.26 24.47
N GLY A 159 -4.41 4.47 24.37
CA GLY A 159 -5.21 5.02 25.48
C GLY A 159 -4.95 6.51 25.75
N ASN A 160 -4.44 7.24 24.77
CA ASN A 160 -4.04 8.66 24.92
C ASN A 160 -5.26 9.64 24.93
N GLY A 161 -6.49 9.14 24.99
CA GLY A 161 -7.70 9.96 24.96
C GLY A 161 -7.99 10.52 23.56
N GLU A 162 -8.40 11.79 23.50
CA GLU A 162 -8.66 12.45 22.23
C GLU A 162 -7.36 12.69 21.44
N LEU A 163 -7.36 12.42 20.14
CA LEU A 163 -6.24 12.71 19.26
C LEU A 163 -6.14 14.22 19.04
N THR A 164 -5.36 14.89 19.89
CA THR A 164 -5.09 16.32 19.75
C THR A 164 -4.07 16.58 18.64
N GLU A 165 -4.04 17.79 18.09
CA GLU A 165 -3.07 18.21 17.08
C GLU A 165 -1.62 17.97 17.55
N ALA A 166 -1.29 18.31 18.80
CA ALA A 166 0.04 18.07 19.35
C ALA A 166 0.45 16.58 19.40
N VAL A 167 -0.47 15.69 19.79
CA VAL A 167 -0.22 14.23 19.79
C VAL A 167 -0.05 13.72 18.36
N LEU A 168 -0.87 14.21 17.44
CA LEU A 168 -0.77 13.84 16.02
C LEU A 168 0.57 14.28 15.43
N ASP A 169 1.03 15.50 15.71
CA ASP A 169 2.33 16.02 15.25
C ASP A 169 3.50 15.20 15.79
N GLU A 170 3.46 14.79 17.06
CA GLU A 170 4.46 13.89 17.65
C GLU A 170 4.46 12.52 16.94
N MET A 171 3.29 11.94 16.68
CA MET A 171 3.19 10.67 15.99
C MET A 171 3.70 10.78 14.54
N LYS A 172 3.36 11.85 13.83
CA LYS A 172 3.84 12.13 12.47
C LYS A 172 5.36 12.27 12.43
N ALA A 173 5.94 13.07 13.33
CA ALA A 173 7.39 13.27 13.41
C ALA A 173 8.18 11.97 13.62
N ASP A 174 7.58 10.97 14.29
CA ASP A 174 8.19 9.67 14.57
C ASP A 174 7.63 8.53 13.67
N SER A 175 7.10 8.89 12.49
CA SER A 175 6.51 7.98 11.52
C SER A 175 7.25 8.00 10.19
N ILE A 176 7.12 6.88 9.46
CA ILE A 176 7.59 6.76 8.08
C ILE A 176 6.68 5.79 7.31
N MET A 177 6.36 6.12 6.06
CA MET A 177 5.64 5.26 5.12
C MET A 177 6.63 4.47 4.26
N VAL A 178 6.36 3.20 4.04
CA VAL A 178 7.10 2.31 3.12
C VAL A 178 6.15 1.86 2.05
N GLY A 179 6.44 2.19 0.79
CA GLY A 179 5.61 1.83 -0.34
C GLY A 179 6.39 1.78 -1.65
N ASP A 180 5.80 1.20 -2.67
CA ASP A 180 6.45 0.98 -3.96
C ASP A 180 5.92 1.90 -5.07
N ARG A 181 4.90 2.72 -4.80
CA ARG A 181 4.32 3.61 -5.81
C ARG A 181 4.42 5.08 -5.38
N LYS A 182 4.38 5.96 -6.38
CA LYS A 182 4.32 7.41 -6.14
C LYS A 182 3.15 7.83 -5.24
N ASP A 183 2.03 7.09 -5.29
CA ASP A 183 0.86 7.38 -4.45
C ASP A 183 1.18 7.18 -2.96
N ASP A 184 2.09 6.27 -2.60
CA ASP A 184 2.59 6.11 -1.24
C ASP A 184 3.41 7.31 -0.80
N ILE A 185 4.27 7.80 -1.70
CA ILE A 185 5.14 8.96 -1.43
C ILE A 185 4.29 10.23 -1.28
N TYR A 186 3.42 10.50 -2.25
CA TYR A 186 2.52 11.67 -2.18
C TYR A 186 1.59 11.60 -0.98
N GLY A 187 1.04 10.42 -0.68
CA GLY A 187 0.17 10.23 0.47
C GLY A 187 0.89 10.44 1.79
N ALA A 188 2.14 9.99 1.93
CA ALA A 188 2.99 10.24 3.08
C ALA A 188 3.27 11.73 3.26
N HIS A 189 3.70 12.42 2.20
CA HIS A 189 3.98 13.85 2.23
C HIS A 189 2.72 14.68 2.52
N ASN A 190 1.56 14.31 1.94
CA ASN A 190 0.28 14.97 2.26
C ASN A 190 -0.18 14.73 3.70
N ALA A 191 0.33 13.70 4.36
CA ALA A 191 0.11 13.42 5.78
C ALA A 191 1.25 13.96 6.67
N ASP A 192 2.20 14.72 6.12
CA ASP A 192 3.37 15.30 6.80
C ASP A 192 4.30 14.25 7.43
N ILE A 193 4.49 13.09 6.78
CA ILE A 193 5.46 12.07 7.20
C ILE A 193 6.45 11.75 6.10
N GLU A 194 7.64 11.25 6.49
CA GLU A 194 8.66 10.80 5.55
C GLU A 194 8.23 9.52 4.81
N ALA A 195 8.79 9.30 3.62
CA ALA A 195 8.52 8.15 2.77
C ALA A 195 9.77 7.41 2.33
N VAL A 196 9.70 6.08 2.37
CA VAL A 196 10.67 5.16 1.76
C VAL A 196 10.04 4.55 0.52
N GLY A 197 10.59 4.84 -0.64
CA GLY A 197 10.26 4.15 -1.87
C GLY A 197 11.02 2.82 -1.99
N VAL A 198 10.33 1.74 -2.35
CA VAL A 198 10.96 0.43 -2.59
C VAL A 198 10.93 0.09 -4.08
N ARG A 199 12.10 -0.27 -4.66
CA ARG A 199 12.24 -0.56 -6.09
C ARG A 199 11.92 -2.00 -6.48
N PHE A 200 11.71 -2.86 -5.53
CA PHE A 200 11.36 -4.26 -5.80
C PHE A 200 9.86 -4.50 -6.03
N GLY A 201 9.05 -3.44 -5.99
CA GLY A 201 7.63 -3.46 -6.31
C GLY A 201 7.33 -3.08 -7.76
N TYR A 202 6.28 -2.30 -8.00
CA TYR A 202 5.71 -2.01 -9.33
C TYR A 202 5.96 -0.58 -9.82
N ALA A 203 6.80 0.21 -9.14
CA ALA A 203 7.17 1.54 -9.62
C ALA A 203 7.84 1.46 -10.99
N ALA A 204 7.49 2.38 -11.88
CA ALA A 204 8.24 2.58 -13.11
C ALA A 204 9.62 3.19 -12.80
N ASP A 205 10.55 3.05 -13.76
CA ASP A 205 11.87 3.68 -13.64
C ASP A 205 11.74 5.19 -13.44
N GLY A 206 12.34 5.72 -12.37
CA GLY A 206 12.29 7.13 -12.01
C GLY A 206 11.03 7.57 -11.25
N GLU A 207 9.99 6.73 -11.12
CA GLU A 207 8.71 7.10 -10.48
C GLU A 207 8.90 7.57 -9.02
N LEU A 208 9.73 6.89 -8.26
CA LEU A 208 9.96 7.18 -6.84
C LEU A 208 10.78 8.44 -6.63
N GLU A 209 11.77 8.66 -7.49
CA GLU A 209 12.59 9.90 -7.51
C GLU A 209 11.76 11.11 -7.90
N GLU A 210 10.97 11.00 -8.95
CA GLU A 210 10.09 12.08 -9.42
C GLU A 210 8.99 12.40 -8.38
N ALA A 211 8.54 11.41 -7.63
CA ALA A 211 7.61 11.61 -6.52
C ALA A 211 8.28 12.24 -5.28
N GLY A 212 9.61 12.31 -5.24
CA GLY A 212 10.37 12.93 -4.17
C GLY A 212 10.52 12.07 -2.93
N ALA A 213 10.61 10.74 -3.07
CA ALA A 213 10.82 9.84 -1.93
C ALA A 213 12.04 10.29 -1.10
N ASP A 214 11.87 10.40 0.23
CA ASP A 214 12.95 10.81 1.15
C ASP A 214 14.10 9.81 1.15
N TYR A 215 13.77 8.54 1.00
CA TYR A 215 14.71 7.42 0.91
C TYR A 215 14.23 6.45 -0.17
N ILE A 216 15.19 5.83 -0.87
CA ILE A 216 14.89 4.76 -1.82
C ILE A 216 15.76 3.55 -1.47
N VAL A 217 15.15 2.36 -1.44
CA VAL A 217 15.83 1.08 -1.22
C VAL A 217 15.61 0.15 -2.41
N ASN A 218 16.66 -0.60 -2.77
CA ASN A 218 16.63 -1.49 -3.93
C ASN A 218 16.24 -2.93 -3.55
N THR A 219 16.44 -3.30 -2.29
CA THR A 219 16.21 -4.67 -1.81
C THR A 219 15.43 -4.65 -0.50
N VAL A 220 14.69 -5.74 -0.24
CA VAL A 220 13.95 -5.96 1.02
C VAL A 220 14.90 -5.86 2.23
N PHE A 221 16.14 -6.34 2.10
CA PHE A 221 17.09 -6.35 3.21
C PHE A 221 17.59 -4.96 3.61
N GLU A 222 17.52 -3.98 2.72
CA GLU A 222 17.87 -2.58 3.04
C GLU A 222 16.85 -1.93 3.99
N LEU A 223 15.59 -2.36 3.99
CA LEU A 223 14.58 -1.92 4.96
C LEU A 223 14.93 -2.27 6.41
N LYS A 224 15.68 -3.37 6.61
CA LYS A 224 16.09 -3.92 7.90
C LYS A 224 17.07 -3.05 8.66
N ILE A 225 17.92 -2.37 7.92
CA ILE A 225 19.02 -1.62 8.50
C ILE A 225 18.51 -0.21 8.73
N GLY A 226 18.20 0.14 9.97
CA GLY A 226 17.95 1.52 10.40
C GLY A 226 19.07 2.53 10.10
N ARG A 227 19.92 2.14 9.19
CA ARG A 227 20.84 2.91 8.38
C ARG A 227 20.39 2.72 6.94
N ALA A 228 19.34 3.42 6.49
CA ALA A 228 19.36 3.85 5.12
C ALA A 228 20.76 4.45 4.95
N SER A 229 21.62 3.79 4.20
CA SER A 229 22.89 4.40 3.86
C SER A 229 22.50 5.72 3.21
N CYS A 230 22.80 6.83 3.86
CA CYS A 230 22.72 8.16 3.30
C CYS A 230 23.65 8.19 2.09
N ARG A 231 23.18 7.71 0.98
CA ARG A 231 23.77 7.91 -0.35
C ARG A 231 22.60 8.04 -1.29
N GLU A 232 22.27 9.23 -1.42
CA GLU A 232 21.67 10.09 -2.39
C GLU A 232 20.45 10.81 -1.84
N ARG A 233 20.71 11.93 -1.14
CA ARG A 233 19.78 13.07 -1.21
C ARG A 233 19.97 13.62 -2.61
N VAL A 234 18.96 13.47 -3.43
CA VAL A 234 18.88 14.17 -4.72
C VAL A 234 18.68 15.64 -4.47
#